data_4d5503081d6c9c54cac3a18b4ed652d9
#
_entry.id   4d5503081d6c9c54cac3a18b4ed652d9
#
_cell.length_a   1.000
_cell.length_b   1.000
_cell.length_c   1.000
_cell.angle_alpha   90.00
_cell.angle_beta   90.00
_cell.angle_gamma   90.00
#
_symmetry.space_group_name_H-M   'P 1'
#
loop_
_entity.id
_entity.type
_entity.pdbx_description
1 polymer ?
#
loop_
_entity_poly.entity_id
_entity_poly.type
_entity_poly.pdbx_seq_one_letter_code
_entity_poly.pdbx_strand_id
1 'polypeptide(L)'
;MTTFVFRNQTVEPFLGDDGMTYSGYGDISQIPQDVDRYIWFYQVPVSADASLLAQEINSYIGQLDLVMAAADASKPFIIFSLANLFPVRLTGSGHEVEDAIVDFNRHATQLASQYAHVKWVDFGEFVSSYDSETLVDWKYYLMSQTLLNPKLKHDFGLWWRRVEEELALVRKKCLILDLDNTLWGGVLGEDGVDGIKLGGDYPGKSFTLWQEALLQLSRSGVILAVCSKNNEADVLEAWENNPFMVLKREHFSAMRINWNDKATNIAELADELNIGLDSMVFLDDNPSECEWVKMQLPQVEVPVFPDKPYRLMPFFKELVERYFRIYNVTTEDLSKTEQYRANALRRAEQSRFADLDEYLYSLDIQIDVLPADEHNLPRIAQMTQKTNQFNLTTHRYTQAEVQQRLDAGWLVYCMRVSDRFGDSGITGTVFLEPVGETGVNIDTLLLSCRILGKGIEDAFVKTVLNLLRLDGYRELTADYLPTAKNGQTADFYDRLGMTCVDTQEDGAKHYSMPINGIFEIKNCYNIRVL
;
A
#
# COMPACT_ATOMS: atom_id res chain seq x y z
N MET A 1 -8.40 6.59 21.65
CA MET A 1 -9.05 6.40 20.33
C MET A 1 -10.47 5.95 20.58
N THR A 2 -11.45 6.75 20.16
CA THR A 2 -12.88 6.48 20.34
C THR A 2 -13.38 5.67 19.12
N THR A 3 -14.16 4.61 19.38
CA THR A 3 -14.68 3.72 18.34
C THR A 3 -16.19 3.54 18.50
N PHE A 4 -16.94 3.69 17.41
CA PHE A 4 -18.34 3.33 17.39
C PHE A 4 -18.57 2.01 16.68
N VAL A 5 -19.29 1.09 17.32
CA VAL A 5 -19.52 -0.27 16.83
C VAL A 5 -21.00 -0.45 16.48
N PHE A 6 -21.30 -0.62 15.21
CA PHE A 6 -22.60 -1.10 14.75
C PHE A 6 -22.68 -2.61 14.96
N ARG A 7 -23.74 -3.07 15.60
CA ARG A 7 -23.89 -4.47 15.98
C ARG A 7 -25.33 -4.94 15.92
N ASN A 8 -25.52 -6.24 15.73
CA ASN A 8 -26.83 -6.88 15.84
C ASN A 8 -26.92 -7.91 16.98
N GLN A 9 -25.84 -8.10 17.72
CA GLN A 9 -25.74 -9.02 18.85
C GLN A 9 -24.78 -8.46 19.92
N THR A 10 -24.72 -9.07 21.09
CA THR A 10 -23.81 -8.67 22.17
C THR A 10 -22.37 -9.04 21.83
N VAL A 11 -21.51 -8.06 21.71
CA VAL A 11 -20.08 -8.20 21.36
C VAL A 11 -19.15 -7.48 22.35
N GLU A 12 -19.70 -6.69 23.28
CA GLU A 12 -18.95 -5.90 24.26
C GLU A 12 -17.94 -6.72 25.06
N PRO A 13 -18.27 -7.96 25.52
CA PRO A 13 -17.30 -8.75 26.28
C PRO A 13 -16.01 -9.06 25.52
N PHE A 14 -16.03 -8.99 24.19
CA PHE A 14 -14.93 -9.36 23.30
C PHE A 14 -14.17 -8.14 22.80
N LEU A 15 -14.85 -7.09 22.32
CA LEU A 15 -14.21 -5.86 21.83
C LEU A 15 -13.80 -4.94 22.99
N GLY A 16 -14.48 -5.02 24.15
CA GLY A 16 -14.16 -4.22 25.35
C GLY A 16 -14.97 -2.94 25.45
N ASP A 17 -14.76 -2.21 26.54
CA ASP A 17 -15.47 -0.97 26.84
C ASP A 17 -14.56 0.28 26.74
N ASP A 18 -13.24 0.10 26.76
CA ASP A 18 -12.28 1.22 26.74
C ASP A 18 -12.31 1.96 25.38
N GLY A 19 -12.95 3.14 25.38
CA GLY A 19 -13.10 3.95 24.17
C GLY A 19 -14.07 3.38 23.13
N MET A 20 -14.81 2.31 23.45
CA MET A 20 -15.83 1.73 22.59
C MET A 20 -17.23 2.23 22.99
N THR A 21 -18.03 2.58 21.99
CA THR A 21 -19.47 2.85 22.13
C THR A 21 -20.21 1.98 21.13
N TYR A 22 -21.41 1.56 21.48
CA TYR A 22 -22.14 0.54 20.72
C TYR A 22 -23.52 1.04 20.31
N SER A 23 -23.95 0.69 19.09
CA SER A 23 -25.34 0.88 18.68
C SER A 23 -26.31 -0.01 19.48
N GLY A 24 -27.60 0.29 19.45
CA GLY A 24 -28.62 -0.73 19.73
C GLY A 24 -28.50 -1.91 18.76
N TYR A 25 -29.10 -3.06 19.09
CA TYR A 25 -29.06 -4.24 18.21
C TYR A 25 -29.80 -3.96 16.89
N GLY A 26 -29.08 -4.01 15.78
CA GLY A 26 -29.60 -3.69 14.46
C GLY A 26 -29.97 -2.23 14.24
N ASP A 27 -29.63 -1.35 15.16
CA ASP A 27 -29.95 0.07 15.09
C ASP A 27 -28.85 0.84 14.35
N ILE A 28 -29.23 1.46 13.24
CA ILE A 28 -28.39 2.33 12.41
C ILE A 28 -28.87 3.80 12.42
N SER A 29 -29.84 4.14 13.26
CA SER A 29 -30.44 5.48 13.30
C SER A 29 -29.50 6.58 13.81
N GLN A 30 -28.47 6.21 14.58
CA GLN A 30 -27.48 7.13 15.14
C GLN A 30 -26.10 6.82 14.56
N ILE A 31 -25.50 7.81 13.89
CA ILE A 31 -24.15 7.73 13.32
C ILE A 31 -23.35 8.89 13.91
N PRO A 32 -22.64 8.69 15.04
CA PRO A 32 -21.87 9.74 15.67
C PRO A 32 -20.71 10.18 14.80
N GLN A 33 -20.52 11.51 14.69
CA GLN A 33 -19.42 12.10 13.92
C GLN A 33 -18.15 12.34 14.78
N ASP A 34 -18.32 12.34 16.11
CA ASP A 34 -17.24 12.59 17.07
C ASP A 34 -16.60 11.28 17.55
N VAL A 35 -16.09 10.51 16.58
CA VAL A 35 -15.37 9.26 16.82
C VAL A 35 -14.12 9.19 15.95
N ASP A 36 -13.13 8.39 16.37
CA ASP A 36 -11.90 8.20 15.59
C ASP A 36 -12.04 7.12 14.53
N ARG A 37 -12.94 6.16 14.71
CA ARG A 37 -13.22 5.08 13.74
C ARG A 37 -14.59 4.45 13.94
N TYR A 38 -15.07 3.74 12.90
CA TYR A 38 -16.28 2.93 12.94
C TYR A 38 -15.94 1.45 12.75
N ILE A 39 -16.75 0.58 13.38
CA ILE A 39 -16.71 -0.87 13.17
C ILE A 39 -18.12 -1.34 12.83
N TRP A 40 -18.25 -2.09 11.75
CA TRP A 40 -19.46 -2.84 11.42
C TRP A 40 -19.24 -4.30 11.83
N PHE A 41 -19.87 -4.70 12.93
CA PHE A 41 -19.80 -6.04 13.48
C PHE A 41 -21.18 -6.68 13.54
N TYR A 42 -21.78 -6.88 12.39
CA TYR A 42 -22.97 -7.72 12.29
C TYR A 42 -22.54 -9.16 12.08
N GLN A 43 -23.32 -10.12 12.64
CA GLN A 43 -23.09 -11.53 12.42
C GLN A 43 -24.42 -12.25 12.21
N VAL A 44 -24.35 -13.44 11.65
CA VAL A 44 -25.51 -14.26 11.32
C VAL A 44 -26.22 -14.67 12.61
N PRO A 45 -27.48 -14.29 12.85
CA PRO A 45 -28.22 -14.75 14.01
C PRO A 45 -28.59 -16.24 13.85
N VAL A 46 -28.88 -16.90 14.97
CA VAL A 46 -29.31 -18.29 14.94
C VAL A 46 -30.79 -18.35 14.60
N SER A 47 -31.14 -19.02 13.51
CA SER A 47 -32.52 -19.27 13.08
C SER A 47 -32.64 -20.63 12.43
N ALA A 48 -33.78 -21.29 12.61
CA ALA A 48 -34.13 -22.50 11.88
C ALA A 48 -34.84 -22.21 10.54
N ASP A 49 -35.34 -20.99 10.34
CA ASP A 49 -35.96 -20.55 9.10
C ASP A 49 -34.90 -19.93 8.18
N ALA A 50 -34.41 -20.72 7.23
CA ALA A 50 -33.37 -20.33 6.32
C ALA A 50 -33.79 -19.16 5.41
N SER A 51 -35.06 -19.12 4.97
CA SER A 51 -35.55 -18.10 4.06
C SER A 51 -35.65 -16.72 4.75
N LEU A 52 -36.18 -16.68 5.97
CA LEU A 52 -36.22 -15.46 6.77
C LEU A 52 -34.81 -14.97 7.12
N LEU A 53 -33.92 -15.90 7.46
CA LEU A 53 -32.53 -15.60 7.78
C LEU A 53 -31.78 -15.01 6.57
N ALA A 54 -31.96 -15.59 5.39
CA ALA A 54 -31.37 -15.08 4.17
C ALA A 54 -31.89 -13.66 3.81
N GLN A 55 -33.20 -13.41 4.01
CA GLN A 55 -33.78 -12.08 3.81
C GLN A 55 -33.19 -11.05 4.80
N GLU A 56 -33.03 -11.43 6.07
CA GLU A 56 -32.40 -10.57 7.08
C GLU A 56 -30.97 -10.22 6.68
N ILE A 57 -30.14 -11.22 6.32
CA ILE A 57 -28.76 -11.02 5.89
C ILE A 57 -28.68 -10.11 4.66
N ASN A 58 -29.55 -10.32 3.66
CA ASN A 58 -29.59 -9.47 2.48
C ASN A 58 -29.94 -8.00 2.82
N SER A 59 -30.72 -7.77 3.89
CA SER A 59 -31.01 -6.40 4.34
C SER A 59 -29.77 -5.67 4.89
N TYR A 60 -28.75 -6.39 5.38
CA TYR A 60 -27.53 -5.81 5.92
C TYR A 60 -26.72 -5.05 4.86
N ILE A 61 -26.80 -5.44 3.57
CA ILE A 61 -26.15 -4.71 2.48
C ILE A 61 -26.69 -3.27 2.42
N GLY A 62 -28.02 -3.11 2.34
CA GLY A 62 -28.65 -1.79 2.28
C GLY A 62 -28.42 -0.96 3.56
N GLN A 63 -28.40 -1.61 4.72
CA GLN A 63 -28.08 -0.94 5.99
C GLN A 63 -26.62 -0.44 6.02
N LEU A 64 -25.67 -1.27 5.57
CA LEU A 64 -24.26 -0.91 5.47
C LEU A 64 -24.07 0.28 4.52
N ASP A 65 -24.72 0.26 3.35
CA ASP A 65 -24.64 1.36 2.37
C ASP A 65 -25.17 2.68 2.94
N LEU A 66 -26.29 2.63 3.66
CA LEU A 66 -26.84 3.82 4.34
C LEU A 66 -25.88 4.39 5.40
N VAL A 67 -25.28 3.51 6.20
CA VAL A 67 -24.31 3.92 7.22
C VAL A 67 -23.05 4.48 6.57
N MET A 68 -22.54 3.83 5.54
CA MET A 68 -21.37 4.30 4.79
C MET A 68 -21.58 5.67 4.15
N ALA A 69 -22.77 5.94 3.64
CA ALA A 69 -23.11 7.24 3.04
C ALA A 69 -23.19 8.38 4.06
N ALA A 70 -23.51 8.07 5.32
CA ALA A 70 -23.70 9.06 6.39
C ALA A 70 -22.52 9.17 7.36
N ALA A 71 -21.64 8.18 7.41
CA ALA A 71 -20.43 8.19 8.24
C ALA A 71 -19.38 9.16 7.69
N ASP A 72 -18.55 9.69 8.58
CA ASP A 72 -17.42 10.55 8.20
C ASP A 72 -16.38 9.74 7.41
N ALA A 73 -16.29 9.98 6.11
CA ALA A 73 -15.36 9.30 5.20
C ALA A 73 -13.87 9.60 5.48
N SER A 74 -13.55 10.56 6.34
CA SER A 74 -12.19 10.80 6.81
C SER A 74 -11.72 9.77 7.85
N LYS A 75 -12.66 9.03 8.45
CA LYS A 75 -12.38 8.07 9.53
C LYS A 75 -12.27 6.64 8.99
N PRO A 76 -11.39 5.81 9.56
CA PRO A 76 -11.37 4.38 9.23
C PRO A 76 -12.71 3.70 9.52
N PHE A 77 -13.17 2.90 8.56
CA PHE A 77 -14.37 2.10 8.67
C PHE A 77 -14.03 0.62 8.49
N ILE A 78 -14.14 -0.16 9.57
CA ILE A 78 -13.78 -1.58 9.60
C ILE A 78 -15.05 -2.42 9.46
N ILE A 79 -15.09 -3.29 8.44
CA ILE A 79 -16.20 -4.20 8.20
C ILE A 79 -15.72 -5.63 8.48
N PHE A 80 -16.36 -6.29 9.43
CA PHE A 80 -16.14 -7.72 9.66
C PHE A 80 -16.94 -8.55 8.66
N SER A 81 -16.34 -9.63 8.16
CA SER A 81 -17.07 -10.60 7.35
C SER A 81 -18.18 -11.25 8.17
N LEU A 82 -19.29 -11.57 7.51
CA LEU A 82 -20.31 -12.43 8.10
C LEU A 82 -19.80 -13.87 8.17
N ALA A 83 -20.03 -14.52 9.31
CA ALA A 83 -19.80 -15.95 9.51
C ALA A 83 -21.03 -16.58 10.16
N ASN A 84 -21.40 -17.78 9.72
CA ASN A 84 -22.45 -18.58 10.35
C ASN A 84 -21.82 -19.45 11.44
N LEU A 85 -21.95 -19.04 12.69
CA LEU A 85 -21.32 -19.73 13.82
C LEU A 85 -22.00 -21.05 14.16
N PHE A 86 -23.29 -21.18 13.86
CA PHE A 86 -24.06 -22.37 14.13
C PHE A 86 -25.03 -22.68 12.96
N PRO A 87 -24.53 -23.25 11.86
CA PRO A 87 -25.36 -23.52 10.69
C PRO A 87 -26.41 -24.60 10.98
N VAL A 88 -27.70 -24.25 10.89
CA VAL A 88 -28.80 -25.19 10.97
C VAL A 88 -29.23 -25.57 9.55
N ARG A 89 -28.98 -26.80 9.15
CA ARG A 89 -29.32 -27.30 7.82
C ARG A 89 -30.35 -28.42 7.94
N LEU A 90 -31.57 -28.17 7.47
CA LEU A 90 -32.65 -29.12 7.46
C LEU A 90 -32.61 -30.04 6.23
N THR A 91 -31.95 -29.63 5.17
CA THR A 91 -31.80 -30.41 3.92
C THR A 91 -30.35 -30.34 3.43
N GLY A 92 -29.93 -31.34 2.69
CA GLY A 92 -28.60 -31.36 2.06
C GLY A 92 -28.52 -30.45 0.80
N SER A 93 -29.64 -29.86 0.36
CA SER A 93 -29.76 -28.96 -0.78
C SER A 93 -30.50 -27.69 -0.33
N GLY A 94 -29.92 -26.56 -0.52
CA GLY A 94 -30.45 -25.26 -0.11
C GLY A 94 -29.33 -24.45 0.51
N HIS A 95 -28.89 -23.43 -0.18
CA HIS A 95 -27.73 -22.62 0.19
C HIS A 95 -28.11 -21.14 0.37
N GLU A 96 -29.40 -20.86 0.58
CA GLU A 96 -29.94 -19.49 0.62
C GLU A 96 -29.19 -18.61 1.65
N VAL A 97 -28.88 -19.16 2.81
CA VAL A 97 -28.16 -18.44 3.86
C VAL A 97 -26.68 -18.27 3.48
N GLU A 98 -26.05 -19.34 2.98
CA GLU A 98 -24.66 -19.30 2.53
C GLU A 98 -24.49 -18.34 1.36
N ASP A 99 -25.43 -18.31 0.40
CA ASP A 99 -25.43 -17.40 -0.73
C ASP A 99 -25.56 -15.94 -0.26
N ALA A 100 -26.47 -15.65 0.68
CA ALA A 100 -26.63 -14.34 1.27
C ALA A 100 -25.36 -13.86 2.02
N ILE A 101 -24.68 -14.75 2.74
CA ILE A 101 -23.40 -14.46 3.39
C ILE A 101 -22.32 -14.14 2.36
N VAL A 102 -22.24 -14.93 1.29
CA VAL A 102 -21.27 -14.70 0.19
C VAL A 102 -21.53 -13.37 -0.49
N ASP A 103 -22.79 -13.01 -0.73
CA ASP A 103 -23.17 -11.75 -1.37
C ASP A 103 -22.80 -10.55 -0.48
N PHE A 104 -23.09 -10.60 0.83
CA PHE A 104 -22.66 -9.56 1.76
C PHE A 104 -21.13 -9.43 1.80
N ASN A 105 -20.40 -10.53 1.96
CA ASN A 105 -18.94 -10.52 2.05
C ASN A 105 -18.31 -10.01 0.74
N ARG A 106 -18.89 -10.35 -0.41
CA ARG A 106 -18.49 -9.81 -1.72
C ARG A 106 -18.70 -8.29 -1.79
N HIS A 107 -19.87 -7.82 -1.37
CA HIS A 107 -20.18 -6.39 -1.32
C HIS A 107 -19.20 -5.64 -0.40
N ALA A 108 -18.95 -6.14 0.82
CA ALA A 108 -18.01 -5.55 1.77
C ALA A 108 -16.57 -5.49 1.20
N THR A 109 -16.11 -6.53 0.49
CA THR A 109 -14.80 -6.51 -0.17
C THR A 109 -14.74 -5.54 -1.35
N GLN A 110 -15.85 -5.34 -2.08
CA GLN A 110 -15.94 -4.33 -3.12
C GLN A 110 -15.83 -2.92 -2.53
N LEU A 111 -16.54 -2.62 -1.43
CA LEU A 111 -16.42 -1.35 -0.71
C LEU A 111 -14.97 -1.11 -0.24
N ALA A 112 -14.32 -2.12 0.32
CA ALA A 112 -12.92 -2.02 0.73
C ALA A 112 -11.95 -1.79 -0.45
N SER A 113 -12.26 -2.30 -1.64
CA SER A 113 -11.46 -2.04 -2.85
C SER A 113 -11.69 -0.63 -3.40
N GLN A 114 -12.90 -0.11 -3.25
CA GLN A 114 -13.32 1.17 -3.78
C GLN A 114 -12.91 2.35 -2.90
N TYR A 115 -12.99 2.17 -1.58
CA TYR A 115 -12.76 3.25 -0.59
C TYR A 115 -11.53 2.96 0.27
N ALA A 116 -10.52 3.83 0.23
CA ALA A 116 -9.25 3.64 0.94
C ALA A 116 -9.40 3.60 2.48
N HIS A 117 -10.41 4.29 3.05
CA HIS A 117 -10.68 4.31 4.49
C HIS A 117 -11.43 3.06 4.97
N VAL A 118 -12.01 2.26 4.06
CA VAL A 118 -12.72 1.03 4.39
C VAL A 118 -11.74 -0.13 4.49
N LYS A 119 -11.86 -0.93 5.56
CA LYS A 119 -11.06 -2.12 5.81
C LYS A 119 -11.97 -3.31 6.02
N TRP A 120 -11.79 -4.37 5.25
CA TRP A 120 -12.49 -5.62 5.44
C TRP A 120 -11.65 -6.60 6.26
N VAL A 121 -12.22 -7.15 7.33
CA VAL A 121 -11.57 -8.10 8.22
C VAL A 121 -12.29 -9.44 8.14
N ASP A 122 -11.57 -10.50 7.81
CA ASP A 122 -12.11 -11.85 7.73
C ASP A 122 -12.30 -12.45 9.13
N PHE A 123 -13.50 -12.32 9.68
CA PHE A 123 -13.86 -12.97 10.94
C PHE A 123 -13.95 -14.49 10.81
N GLY A 124 -14.16 -15.03 9.60
CA GLY A 124 -14.11 -16.46 9.32
C GLY A 124 -12.77 -17.08 9.67
N GLU A 125 -11.67 -16.33 9.61
CA GLU A 125 -10.35 -16.79 10.06
C GLU A 125 -10.34 -17.16 11.55
N PHE A 126 -10.97 -16.36 12.41
CA PHE A 126 -11.12 -16.68 13.83
C PHE A 126 -12.08 -17.88 14.03
N VAL A 127 -13.25 -17.81 13.40
CA VAL A 127 -14.31 -18.81 13.54
C VAL A 127 -13.84 -20.19 13.11
N SER A 128 -13.10 -20.31 12.02
CA SER A 128 -12.63 -21.60 11.47
C SER A 128 -11.66 -22.36 12.39
N SER A 129 -11.16 -21.70 13.43
CA SER A 129 -10.26 -22.33 14.41
C SER A 129 -10.99 -23.17 15.47
N TYR A 130 -12.33 -23.12 15.50
CA TYR A 130 -13.16 -23.76 16.50
C TYR A 130 -14.35 -24.49 15.87
N ASP A 131 -14.84 -25.52 16.55
CA ASP A 131 -16.13 -26.13 16.21
C ASP A 131 -17.31 -25.30 16.74
N SER A 132 -18.50 -25.51 16.17
CA SER A 132 -19.69 -24.74 16.50
C SER A 132 -20.14 -24.88 17.96
N GLU A 133 -19.84 -26.02 18.61
CA GLU A 133 -20.20 -26.24 20.02
C GLU A 133 -19.28 -25.46 20.96
N THR A 134 -18.03 -25.25 20.57
CA THR A 134 -17.08 -24.40 21.28
C THR A 134 -17.36 -22.92 21.04
N LEU A 135 -17.75 -22.55 19.81
CA LEU A 135 -18.00 -21.15 19.44
C LEU A 135 -19.19 -20.54 20.16
N VAL A 136 -20.30 -21.26 20.32
CA VAL A 136 -21.55 -20.74 20.88
C VAL A 136 -21.88 -21.40 22.20
N ASP A 137 -22.04 -20.60 23.25
CA ASP A 137 -22.64 -21.04 24.52
C ASP A 137 -24.13 -20.68 24.51
N TRP A 138 -25.00 -21.69 24.35
CA TRP A 138 -26.44 -21.52 24.22
C TRP A 138 -27.07 -20.79 25.39
N LYS A 139 -26.57 -20.97 26.60
CA LYS A 139 -27.08 -20.26 27.77
C LYS A 139 -26.87 -18.76 27.66
N TYR A 140 -25.66 -18.34 27.34
CA TYR A 140 -25.36 -16.91 27.18
C TYR A 140 -26.03 -16.32 25.94
N TYR A 141 -26.06 -17.10 24.82
CA TYR A 141 -26.77 -16.65 23.62
C TYR A 141 -28.24 -16.37 23.89
N LEU A 142 -28.97 -17.30 24.53
CA LEU A 142 -30.41 -17.16 24.81
C LEU A 142 -30.71 -16.14 25.92
N MET A 143 -29.79 -15.89 26.86
CA MET A 143 -29.98 -14.91 27.94
C MET A 143 -29.70 -13.47 27.53
N SER A 144 -28.72 -13.25 26.67
CA SER A 144 -28.18 -11.91 26.38
C SER A 144 -27.73 -11.71 24.93
N GLN A 145 -28.04 -12.62 24.04
CA GLN A 145 -27.59 -12.63 22.63
C GLN A 145 -26.06 -12.46 22.51
N THR A 146 -25.32 -13.04 23.48
CA THR A 146 -23.85 -13.01 23.45
C THR A 146 -23.37 -13.92 22.33
N LEU A 147 -22.74 -13.33 21.31
CA LEU A 147 -22.40 -13.99 20.05
C LEU A 147 -21.49 -15.20 20.26
N LEU A 148 -20.36 -15.00 20.93
CA LEU A 148 -19.34 -16.03 21.15
C LEU A 148 -19.41 -16.56 22.58
N ASN A 149 -18.97 -17.81 22.75
CA ASN A 149 -18.76 -18.37 24.06
C ASN A 149 -17.79 -17.49 24.89
N PRO A 150 -18.19 -17.02 26.08
CA PRO A 150 -17.35 -16.16 26.92
C PRO A 150 -15.95 -16.73 27.23
N LYS A 151 -15.77 -18.05 27.16
CA LYS A 151 -14.45 -18.69 27.32
C LYS A 151 -13.45 -18.28 26.22
N LEU A 152 -13.92 -17.88 25.06
CA LEU A 152 -13.08 -17.44 23.94
C LEU A 152 -12.65 -15.98 24.03
N LYS A 153 -13.04 -15.25 25.08
CA LYS A 153 -12.68 -13.83 25.25
C LYS A 153 -11.17 -13.58 25.13
N HIS A 154 -10.35 -14.44 25.75
CA HIS A 154 -8.90 -14.29 25.70
C HIS A 154 -8.37 -14.49 24.27
N ASP A 155 -8.81 -15.57 23.61
CA ASP A 155 -8.34 -15.92 22.28
C ASP A 155 -8.80 -14.90 21.23
N PHE A 156 -10.05 -14.42 21.34
CA PHE A 156 -10.55 -13.34 20.51
C PHE A 156 -9.72 -12.06 20.72
N GLY A 157 -9.39 -11.71 21.96
CA GLY A 157 -8.57 -10.55 22.27
C GLY A 157 -7.13 -10.64 21.72
N LEU A 158 -6.56 -11.86 21.65
CA LEU A 158 -5.27 -12.10 20.99
C LEU A 158 -5.39 -11.93 19.47
N TRP A 159 -6.41 -12.52 18.87
CA TRP A 159 -6.69 -12.40 17.45
C TRP A 159 -6.97 -10.94 17.04
N TRP A 160 -7.82 -10.23 17.80
CA TRP A 160 -8.17 -8.84 17.50
C TRP A 160 -6.96 -7.90 17.60
N ARG A 161 -6.09 -8.07 18.60
CA ARG A 161 -4.83 -7.30 18.68
C ARG A 161 -3.94 -7.51 17.46
N ARG A 162 -3.81 -8.77 17.01
CA ARG A 162 -3.06 -9.05 15.77
C ARG A 162 -3.68 -8.34 14.57
N VAL A 163 -5.01 -8.36 14.44
CA VAL A 163 -5.72 -7.63 13.37
C VAL A 163 -5.48 -6.12 13.46
N GLU A 164 -5.52 -5.53 14.66
CA GLU A 164 -5.23 -4.11 14.84
C GLU A 164 -3.78 -3.76 14.47
N GLU A 165 -2.82 -4.60 14.82
CA GLU A 165 -1.41 -4.46 14.42
C GLU A 165 -1.25 -4.53 12.89
N GLU A 166 -1.95 -5.47 12.24
CA GLU A 166 -1.96 -5.59 10.78
C GLU A 166 -2.65 -4.39 10.08
N LEU A 167 -3.74 -3.86 10.64
CA LEU A 167 -4.42 -2.66 10.13
C LEU A 167 -3.53 -1.42 10.24
N ALA A 168 -2.68 -1.36 11.26
CA ALA A 168 -1.69 -0.30 11.48
C ALA A 168 -0.38 -0.53 10.71
N LEU A 169 -0.19 -1.70 10.10
CA LEU A 169 1.06 -2.09 9.46
C LEU A 169 1.44 -1.15 8.31
N VAL A 170 2.63 -0.59 8.40
CA VAL A 170 3.29 0.05 7.26
C VAL A 170 3.94 -1.03 6.41
N ARG A 171 3.25 -1.44 5.34
CA ARG A 171 3.69 -2.50 4.44
C ARG A 171 5.11 -2.27 3.94
N LYS A 172 5.99 -3.26 4.08
CA LYS A 172 7.30 -3.27 3.41
C LYS A 172 7.10 -3.31 1.89
N LYS A 173 8.05 -2.74 1.15
CA LYS A 173 7.92 -2.56 -0.31
C LYS A 173 8.70 -3.57 -1.12
N CYS A 174 9.82 -4.06 -0.58
CA CYS A 174 10.76 -4.91 -1.30
C CYS A 174 11.11 -6.16 -0.50
N LEU A 175 11.11 -7.30 -1.17
CA LEU A 175 11.63 -8.57 -0.68
C LEU A 175 12.87 -8.91 -1.46
N ILE A 176 14.01 -8.99 -0.77
CA ILE A 176 15.31 -9.35 -1.31
C ILE A 176 15.58 -10.82 -0.99
N LEU A 177 15.91 -11.60 -2.00
CA LEU A 177 16.07 -13.04 -1.91
C LEU A 177 17.51 -13.44 -2.21
N ASP A 178 18.07 -14.31 -1.39
CA ASP A 178 19.17 -15.17 -1.84
C ASP A 178 18.64 -16.24 -2.81
N LEU A 179 19.51 -17.00 -3.45
CA LEU A 179 19.16 -18.00 -4.44
C LEU A 179 19.34 -19.43 -3.89
N ASP A 180 20.57 -19.85 -3.60
CA ASP A 180 20.91 -21.20 -3.16
C ASP A 180 20.24 -21.52 -1.81
N ASN A 181 19.59 -22.68 -1.70
CA ASN A 181 18.77 -23.11 -0.56
C ASN A 181 17.67 -22.13 -0.12
N THR A 182 17.49 -21.02 -0.83
CA THR A 182 16.47 -20.00 -0.55
C THR A 182 15.40 -19.95 -1.66
N LEU A 183 15.78 -19.75 -2.92
CA LEU A 183 14.85 -19.76 -4.04
C LEU A 183 14.67 -21.18 -4.64
N TRP A 184 15.70 -21.97 -4.59
CA TRP A 184 15.74 -23.41 -4.94
C TRP A 184 16.54 -24.18 -3.90
N GLY A 185 16.38 -25.50 -3.83
CA GLY A 185 17.20 -26.33 -2.95
C GLY A 185 18.51 -26.73 -3.62
N GLY A 186 19.59 -26.73 -2.85
CA GLY A 186 20.93 -27.01 -3.34
C GLY A 186 21.73 -25.77 -3.69
N VAL A 187 22.99 -25.97 -4.09
CA VAL A 187 23.96 -24.95 -4.46
C VAL A 187 24.23 -25.03 -5.96
N LEU A 188 23.85 -24.01 -6.72
CA LEU A 188 23.90 -24.03 -8.19
C LEU A 188 25.30 -24.32 -8.71
N GLY A 189 26.33 -23.72 -8.13
CA GLY A 189 27.71 -23.92 -8.52
C GLY A 189 28.26 -25.35 -8.28
N GLU A 190 27.62 -26.13 -7.40
CA GLU A 190 27.99 -27.49 -7.09
C GLU A 190 27.09 -28.51 -7.77
N ASP A 191 25.77 -28.29 -7.75
CA ASP A 191 24.76 -29.23 -8.23
C ASP A 191 24.46 -29.07 -9.73
N GLY A 192 24.75 -27.90 -10.30
CA GLY A 192 24.41 -27.55 -11.69
C GLY A 192 22.91 -27.32 -11.90
N VAL A 193 22.54 -26.88 -13.09
CA VAL A 193 21.15 -26.51 -13.47
C VAL A 193 20.16 -27.64 -13.27
N ASP A 194 20.55 -28.87 -13.59
CA ASP A 194 19.71 -30.07 -13.46
C ASP A 194 19.71 -30.65 -12.03
N GLY A 195 20.70 -30.29 -11.22
CA GLY A 195 20.89 -30.83 -9.87
C GLY A 195 20.16 -30.05 -8.79
N ILE A 196 19.86 -28.77 -8.99
CA ILE A 196 19.09 -27.97 -8.04
C ILE A 196 17.67 -28.54 -7.87
N LYS A 197 17.11 -28.41 -6.66
CA LYS A 197 15.84 -29.03 -6.30
C LYS A 197 14.69 -28.08 -6.62
N LEU A 198 14.06 -28.31 -7.77
CA LEU A 198 12.83 -27.68 -8.26
C LEU A 198 11.95 -28.71 -8.95
N GLY A 199 10.63 -28.53 -8.88
CA GLY A 199 9.68 -29.45 -9.53
C GLY A 199 9.63 -30.84 -8.90
N GLY A 200 8.91 -31.76 -9.56
CA GLY A 200 8.81 -33.16 -9.12
C GLY A 200 8.20 -33.30 -7.73
N ASP A 201 8.78 -34.23 -6.96
CA ASP A 201 8.39 -34.52 -5.59
C ASP A 201 9.17 -33.66 -4.57
N TYR A 202 8.99 -33.98 -3.29
CA TYR A 202 9.76 -33.36 -2.21
C TYR A 202 11.26 -33.67 -2.35
N PRO A 203 12.17 -32.70 -2.16
CA PRO A 203 11.92 -31.32 -1.71
C PRO A 203 11.64 -30.31 -2.83
N GLY A 204 11.85 -30.66 -4.10
CA GLY A 204 11.70 -29.74 -5.22
C GLY A 204 10.33 -29.08 -5.32
N LYS A 205 9.27 -29.85 -5.07
CA LYS A 205 7.89 -29.35 -5.06
C LYS A 205 7.67 -28.20 -4.04
N SER A 206 8.36 -28.27 -2.89
CA SER A 206 8.26 -27.18 -1.88
C SER A 206 8.80 -25.85 -2.40
N PHE A 207 9.93 -25.89 -3.10
CA PHE A 207 10.52 -24.69 -3.71
C PHE A 207 9.70 -24.16 -4.90
N THR A 208 9.07 -25.05 -5.68
CA THR A 208 8.16 -24.63 -6.75
C THR A 208 6.95 -23.87 -6.18
N LEU A 209 6.28 -24.43 -5.16
CA LEU A 209 5.17 -23.77 -4.48
C LEU A 209 5.59 -22.44 -3.83
N TRP A 210 6.79 -22.39 -3.28
CA TRP A 210 7.38 -21.18 -2.72
C TRP A 210 7.56 -20.09 -3.80
N GLN A 211 8.12 -20.44 -4.97
CA GLN A 211 8.25 -19.50 -6.09
C GLN A 211 6.89 -19.04 -6.62
N GLU A 212 5.89 -19.92 -6.69
CA GLU A 212 4.52 -19.57 -7.08
C GLU A 212 3.92 -18.54 -6.09
N ALA A 213 4.12 -18.75 -4.79
CA ALA A 213 3.65 -17.84 -3.75
C ALA A 213 4.36 -16.47 -3.82
N LEU A 214 5.67 -16.45 -4.04
CA LEU A 214 6.44 -15.21 -4.25
C LEU A 214 5.99 -14.47 -5.51
N LEU A 215 5.66 -15.18 -6.59
CA LEU A 215 5.11 -14.56 -7.79
C LEU A 215 3.76 -13.89 -7.52
N GLN A 216 2.89 -14.50 -6.72
CA GLN A 216 1.63 -13.86 -6.30
C GLN A 216 1.89 -12.63 -5.41
N LEU A 217 2.86 -12.71 -4.51
CA LEU A 217 3.27 -11.57 -3.70
C LEU A 217 3.75 -10.40 -4.57
N SER A 218 4.56 -10.67 -5.59
CA SER A 218 4.98 -9.66 -6.56
C SER A 218 3.80 -9.04 -7.31
N ARG A 219 2.85 -9.84 -7.76
CA ARG A 219 1.62 -9.37 -8.42
C ARG A 219 0.74 -8.49 -7.51
N SER A 220 0.86 -8.61 -6.20
CA SER A 220 0.21 -7.71 -5.24
C SER A 220 0.97 -6.38 -5.04
N GLY A 221 2.06 -6.13 -5.79
CA GLY A 221 2.85 -4.89 -5.77
C GLY A 221 4.04 -4.90 -4.81
N VAL A 222 4.48 -6.08 -4.33
CA VAL A 222 5.77 -6.23 -3.63
C VAL A 222 6.88 -6.40 -4.66
N ILE A 223 7.93 -5.60 -4.54
CA ILE A 223 9.09 -5.66 -5.40
C ILE A 223 9.94 -6.86 -5.00
N LEU A 224 10.32 -7.70 -5.96
CA LEU A 224 11.31 -8.74 -5.74
C LEU A 224 12.68 -8.27 -6.24
N ALA A 225 13.71 -8.52 -5.44
CA ALA A 225 15.11 -8.31 -5.80
C ALA A 225 15.95 -9.53 -5.42
N VAL A 226 17.10 -9.68 -6.04
CA VAL A 226 18.05 -10.75 -5.74
C VAL A 226 19.34 -10.18 -5.15
N CYS A 227 19.84 -10.81 -4.08
CA CYS A 227 21.15 -10.58 -3.52
C CYS A 227 21.81 -11.92 -3.20
N SER A 228 22.66 -12.42 -4.08
CA SER A 228 23.23 -13.76 -3.97
C SER A 228 24.72 -13.78 -4.30
N LYS A 229 25.47 -14.59 -3.54
CA LYS A 229 26.87 -14.91 -3.81
C LYS A 229 26.93 -16.07 -4.81
N ASN A 230 26.88 -15.75 -6.08
CA ASN A 230 26.84 -16.71 -7.18
C ASN A 230 27.55 -16.15 -8.41
N ASN A 231 27.75 -17.01 -9.41
CA ASN A 231 28.17 -16.59 -10.74
C ASN A 231 26.92 -16.21 -11.55
N GLU A 232 26.85 -14.97 -12.02
CA GLU A 232 25.67 -14.45 -12.73
C GLU A 232 25.35 -15.26 -13.99
N ALA A 233 26.36 -15.72 -14.75
CA ALA A 233 26.15 -16.49 -15.97
C ALA A 233 25.44 -17.83 -15.68
N ASP A 234 25.82 -18.52 -14.59
CA ASP A 234 25.23 -19.81 -14.21
C ASP A 234 23.78 -19.62 -13.73
N VAL A 235 23.50 -18.53 -13.04
CA VAL A 235 22.13 -18.18 -12.61
C VAL A 235 21.24 -17.86 -13.80
N LEU A 236 21.73 -17.11 -14.79
CA LEU A 236 21.01 -16.82 -16.02
C LEU A 236 20.70 -18.11 -16.80
N GLU A 237 21.67 -19.02 -16.89
CA GLU A 237 21.48 -20.34 -17.50
C GLU A 237 20.42 -21.16 -16.77
N ALA A 238 20.41 -21.16 -15.43
CA ALA A 238 19.40 -21.84 -14.64
C ALA A 238 18.00 -21.29 -14.88
N TRP A 239 17.85 -19.96 -14.95
CA TRP A 239 16.55 -19.34 -15.26
C TRP A 239 16.02 -19.66 -16.67
N GLU A 240 16.90 -19.82 -17.63
CA GLU A 240 16.52 -20.14 -19.02
C GLU A 240 16.20 -21.62 -19.19
N ASN A 241 17.02 -22.50 -18.64
CA ASN A 241 17.03 -23.92 -18.99
C ASN A 241 16.30 -24.83 -18.00
N ASN A 242 16.12 -24.43 -16.72
CA ASN A 242 15.39 -25.28 -15.78
C ASN A 242 13.86 -25.20 -16.04
N PRO A 243 13.21 -26.31 -16.43
CA PRO A 243 11.79 -26.31 -16.84
C PRO A 243 10.82 -26.06 -15.68
N PHE A 244 11.27 -26.20 -14.44
CA PHE A 244 10.45 -26.02 -13.23
C PHE A 244 10.61 -24.64 -12.60
N MET A 245 11.45 -23.78 -13.21
CA MET A 245 11.68 -22.43 -12.72
C MET A 245 10.46 -21.54 -12.95
N VAL A 246 9.79 -21.13 -11.87
CA VAL A 246 8.60 -20.26 -11.89
C VAL A 246 9.01 -18.80 -11.91
N LEU A 247 9.91 -18.40 -11.00
CA LEU A 247 10.46 -17.05 -10.98
C LEU A 247 11.65 -16.96 -11.92
N LYS A 248 11.52 -16.10 -12.94
CA LYS A 248 12.54 -15.82 -13.95
C LYS A 248 13.06 -14.39 -13.79
N ARG A 249 14.12 -14.07 -14.52
CA ARG A 249 14.76 -12.76 -14.49
C ARG A 249 13.78 -11.58 -14.55
N GLU A 250 12.75 -11.68 -15.40
CA GLU A 250 11.75 -10.63 -15.59
C GLU A 250 10.87 -10.35 -14.37
N HIS A 251 10.86 -11.23 -13.37
CA HIS A 251 10.10 -11.01 -12.13
C HIS A 251 10.88 -10.21 -11.08
N PHE A 252 12.19 -10.01 -11.29
CA PHE A 252 13.05 -9.25 -10.38
C PHE A 252 13.30 -7.84 -10.91
N SER A 253 13.12 -6.84 -10.07
CA SER A 253 13.28 -5.44 -10.42
C SER A 253 14.74 -4.98 -10.37
N ALA A 254 15.58 -5.60 -9.53
CA ALA A 254 17.00 -5.37 -9.43
C ALA A 254 17.72 -6.62 -8.91
N MET A 255 19.00 -6.78 -9.24
CA MET A 255 19.77 -7.97 -8.88
C MET A 255 21.22 -7.62 -8.55
N ARG A 256 21.76 -8.27 -7.54
CA ARG A 256 23.19 -8.33 -7.21
C ARG A 256 23.59 -9.79 -7.08
N ILE A 257 24.14 -10.32 -8.15
CA ILE A 257 24.65 -11.70 -8.24
C ILE A 257 26.17 -11.60 -8.44
N ASN A 258 26.90 -11.60 -7.33
CA ASN A 258 28.34 -11.42 -7.30
C ASN A 258 28.88 -11.90 -5.94
N TRP A 259 30.20 -11.87 -5.77
CA TRP A 259 30.88 -12.31 -4.55
C TRP A 259 31.17 -11.20 -3.53
N ASN A 260 30.58 -10.01 -3.74
CA ASN A 260 30.71 -8.92 -2.80
C ASN A 260 29.89 -9.19 -1.51
N ASP A 261 30.15 -8.39 -0.50
CA ASP A 261 29.41 -8.40 0.76
C ASP A 261 27.90 -8.09 0.54
N LYS A 262 27.03 -8.90 1.16
CA LYS A 262 25.58 -8.77 0.97
C LYS A 262 25.01 -7.47 1.53
N ALA A 263 25.56 -6.93 2.62
CA ALA A 263 25.07 -5.66 3.16
C ALA A 263 25.35 -4.50 2.19
N THR A 264 26.54 -4.46 1.59
CA THR A 264 26.89 -3.50 0.53
C THR A 264 25.95 -3.64 -0.68
N ASN A 265 25.75 -4.88 -1.17
CA ASN A 265 24.85 -5.16 -2.27
C ASN A 265 23.41 -4.73 -1.97
N ILE A 266 22.90 -4.93 -0.75
CA ILE A 266 21.55 -4.50 -0.34
C ILE A 266 21.44 -2.98 -0.30
N ALA A 267 22.47 -2.28 0.18
CA ALA A 267 22.49 -0.81 0.15
C ALA A 267 22.45 -0.27 -1.30
N GLU A 268 23.23 -0.88 -2.21
CA GLU A 268 23.18 -0.54 -3.64
C GLU A 268 21.82 -0.85 -4.28
N LEU A 269 21.16 -1.96 -3.89
CA LEU A 269 19.80 -2.27 -4.35
C LEU A 269 18.79 -1.23 -3.85
N ALA A 270 18.93 -0.75 -2.61
CA ALA A 270 18.10 0.31 -2.05
C ALA A 270 18.23 1.61 -2.86
N ASP A 271 19.46 1.99 -3.17
CA ASP A 271 19.76 3.16 -3.99
C ASP A 271 19.25 2.99 -5.43
N GLU A 272 19.47 1.83 -6.04
CA GLU A 272 19.00 1.53 -7.39
C GLU A 272 17.48 1.58 -7.51
N LEU A 273 16.78 1.00 -6.55
CA LEU A 273 15.31 0.99 -6.50
C LEU A 273 14.73 2.30 -5.97
N ASN A 274 15.56 3.17 -5.40
CA ASN A 274 15.13 4.38 -4.69
C ASN A 274 14.09 4.07 -3.60
N ILE A 275 14.41 3.09 -2.75
CA ILE A 275 13.56 2.62 -1.66
C ILE A 275 14.38 2.69 -0.37
N GLY A 276 13.79 3.21 0.70
CA GLY A 276 14.44 3.21 2.02
C GLY A 276 14.70 1.79 2.52
N LEU A 277 15.84 1.58 3.19
CA LEU A 277 16.21 0.30 3.81
C LEU A 277 15.15 -0.20 4.81
N ASP A 278 14.45 0.72 5.48
CA ASP A 278 13.33 0.45 6.39
C ASP A 278 12.11 -0.19 5.70
N SER A 279 12.05 -0.16 4.39
CA SER A 279 10.99 -0.77 3.57
C SER A 279 11.37 -2.11 2.95
N MET A 280 12.52 -2.68 3.36
CA MET A 280 13.08 -3.91 2.80
C MET A 280 13.02 -5.08 3.78
N VAL A 281 12.85 -6.28 3.23
CA VAL A 281 12.99 -7.57 3.93
C VAL A 281 14.01 -8.39 3.16
N PHE A 282 14.96 -9.00 3.85
CA PHE A 282 15.98 -9.87 3.26
C PHE A 282 15.85 -11.31 3.76
N LEU A 283 15.89 -12.27 2.85
CA LEU A 283 15.82 -13.69 3.13
C LEU A 283 17.07 -14.41 2.63
N ASP A 284 17.64 -15.22 3.51
CA ASP A 284 18.84 -16.00 3.28
C ASP A 284 18.83 -17.22 4.20
N ASP A 285 19.24 -18.39 3.71
CA ASP A 285 19.34 -19.62 4.50
C ASP A 285 20.59 -19.64 5.40
N ASN A 286 21.59 -18.80 5.10
CA ASN A 286 22.83 -18.73 5.86
C ASN A 286 22.73 -17.77 7.05
N PRO A 287 22.74 -18.29 8.31
CA PRO A 287 22.61 -17.45 9.50
C PRO A 287 23.73 -16.40 9.63
N SER A 288 24.93 -16.68 9.13
CA SER A 288 26.07 -15.74 9.23
C SER A 288 25.86 -14.53 8.34
N GLU A 289 25.32 -14.72 7.11
CA GLU A 289 24.97 -13.61 6.22
C GLU A 289 23.81 -12.79 6.80
N CYS A 290 22.81 -13.47 7.36
CA CYS A 290 21.68 -12.83 8.04
C CYS A 290 22.14 -11.92 9.19
N GLU A 291 22.99 -12.44 10.08
CA GLU A 291 23.50 -11.66 11.22
C GLU A 291 24.41 -10.51 10.76
N TRP A 292 25.21 -10.71 9.73
CA TRP A 292 26.01 -9.64 9.15
C TRP A 292 25.15 -8.50 8.61
N VAL A 293 24.10 -8.81 7.84
CA VAL A 293 23.16 -7.81 7.30
C VAL A 293 22.44 -7.07 8.44
N LYS A 294 21.97 -7.78 9.49
CA LYS A 294 21.36 -7.14 10.66
C LYS A 294 22.28 -6.15 11.36
N MET A 295 23.56 -6.50 11.47
CA MET A 295 24.55 -5.62 12.11
C MET A 295 24.85 -4.38 11.28
N GLN A 296 25.02 -4.53 9.97
CA GLN A 296 25.39 -3.43 9.07
C GLN A 296 24.21 -2.56 8.68
N LEU A 297 23.02 -3.16 8.52
CA LEU A 297 21.80 -2.52 8.05
C LEU A 297 20.63 -2.81 9.01
N PRO A 298 20.63 -2.25 10.22
CA PRO A 298 19.63 -2.54 11.25
C PRO A 298 18.20 -2.10 10.86
N GLN A 299 18.03 -1.33 9.80
CA GLN A 299 16.73 -0.93 9.25
C GLN A 299 16.08 -2.02 8.39
N VAL A 300 16.88 -2.96 7.87
CA VAL A 300 16.40 -4.08 7.03
C VAL A 300 15.85 -5.18 7.93
N GLU A 301 14.65 -5.64 7.64
CA GLU A 301 14.09 -6.80 8.33
C GLU A 301 14.72 -8.09 7.80
N VAL A 302 15.22 -8.92 8.68
CA VAL A 302 15.87 -10.20 8.33
C VAL A 302 15.24 -11.32 9.17
N PRO A 303 14.07 -11.86 8.77
CA PRO A 303 13.44 -12.97 9.49
C PRO A 303 14.27 -14.25 9.35
N VAL A 304 14.10 -15.15 10.31
CA VAL A 304 14.78 -16.46 10.29
C VAL A 304 14.16 -17.34 9.20
N PHE A 305 14.96 -17.68 8.20
CA PHE A 305 14.53 -18.56 7.12
C PHE A 305 14.42 -20.02 7.60
N PRO A 306 13.42 -20.80 7.16
CA PRO A 306 13.22 -22.16 7.63
C PRO A 306 14.30 -23.12 7.12
N ASP A 307 14.78 -23.99 8.01
CA ASP A 307 15.78 -25.03 7.73
C ASP A 307 15.24 -26.21 6.93
N LYS A 308 13.92 -26.35 6.83
CA LYS A 308 13.24 -27.47 6.17
C LYS A 308 12.30 -27.00 5.08
N PRO A 309 12.43 -27.53 3.84
CA PRO A 309 11.59 -27.10 2.71
C PRO A 309 10.08 -27.22 2.92
N TYR A 310 9.61 -28.22 3.70
CA TYR A 310 8.18 -28.36 4.01
C TYR A 310 7.61 -27.23 4.88
N ARG A 311 8.46 -26.37 5.46
CA ARG A 311 8.06 -25.21 6.24
C ARG A 311 7.94 -23.93 5.41
N LEU A 312 8.32 -23.93 4.13
CA LEU A 312 8.31 -22.74 3.27
C LEU A 312 6.91 -22.12 3.16
N MET A 313 5.85 -22.91 2.99
CA MET A 313 4.49 -22.37 2.88
C MET A 313 3.94 -21.81 4.21
N PRO A 314 4.08 -22.48 5.37
CA PRO A 314 3.80 -21.86 6.66
C PRO A 314 4.58 -20.56 6.89
N PHE A 315 5.87 -20.54 6.54
CA PHE A 315 6.70 -19.35 6.64
C PHE A 315 6.22 -18.22 5.71
N PHE A 316 5.77 -18.56 4.49
CA PHE A 316 5.19 -17.56 3.58
C PHE A 316 3.97 -16.87 4.20
N LYS A 317 3.08 -17.62 4.84
CA LYS A 317 1.93 -17.04 5.55
C LYS A 317 2.39 -16.04 6.61
N GLU A 318 3.33 -16.44 7.48
CA GLU A 318 3.89 -15.58 8.53
C GLU A 318 4.59 -14.33 7.93
N LEU A 319 5.36 -14.51 6.86
CA LEU A 319 6.05 -13.42 6.14
C LEU A 319 5.05 -12.36 5.62
N VAL A 320 3.94 -12.83 5.01
CA VAL A 320 2.90 -11.94 4.50
C VAL A 320 2.22 -11.19 5.64
N GLU A 321 1.78 -11.90 6.67
CA GLU A 321 1.08 -11.31 7.81
C GLU A 321 1.94 -10.25 8.51
N ARG A 322 3.22 -10.51 8.68
CA ARG A 322 4.13 -9.64 9.42
C ARG A 322 4.64 -8.44 8.63
N TYR A 323 4.84 -8.57 7.30
CA TYR A 323 5.54 -7.55 6.53
C TYR A 323 4.80 -7.03 5.30
N PHE A 324 3.93 -7.83 4.69
CA PHE A 324 3.42 -7.55 3.35
C PHE A 324 1.90 -7.50 3.24
N ARG A 325 1.16 -7.85 4.29
CA ARG A 325 -0.31 -7.82 4.24
C ARG A 325 -0.81 -6.42 3.92
N ILE A 326 -1.82 -6.34 3.07
CA ILE A 326 -2.48 -5.10 2.67
C ILE A 326 -3.98 -5.36 2.62
N TYR A 327 -4.75 -4.43 3.16
CA TYR A 327 -6.22 -4.53 3.15
C TYR A 327 -6.85 -3.94 1.88
N ASN A 328 -6.12 -3.04 1.20
CA ASN A 328 -6.60 -2.42 -0.04
C ASN A 328 -5.48 -2.46 -1.08
N VAL A 329 -5.71 -3.14 -2.21
CA VAL A 329 -4.81 -3.15 -3.37
C VAL A 329 -5.33 -2.16 -4.39
N THR A 330 -4.53 -1.16 -4.73
CA THR A 330 -4.87 -0.22 -5.82
C THR A 330 -4.31 -0.71 -7.15
N THR A 331 -4.89 -0.25 -8.26
CA THR A 331 -4.38 -0.54 -9.62
C THR A 331 -2.90 -0.16 -9.76
N GLU A 332 -2.46 0.87 -9.05
CA GLU A 332 -1.06 1.29 -9.03
C GLU A 332 -0.17 0.32 -8.25
N ASP A 333 -0.66 -0.26 -7.15
CA ASP A 333 0.11 -1.28 -6.43
C ASP A 333 0.41 -2.48 -7.34
N LEU A 334 -0.51 -2.81 -8.25
CA LEU A 334 -0.34 -3.89 -9.23
C LEU A 334 0.72 -3.57 -10.29
N SER A 335 0.88 -2.30 -10.67
CA SER A 335 1.86 -1.88 -11.69
C SER A 335 3.25 -1.54 -11.12
N LYS A 336 3.44 -1.57 -9.80
CA LYS A 336 4.69 -1.15 -9.14
C LYS A 336 5.92 -1.90 -9.62
N THR A 337 5.85 -3.21 -9.73
CA THR A 337 6.99 -4.04 -10.15
C THR A 337 7.51 -3.63 -11.53
N GLU A 338 6.59 -3.39 -12.50
CA GLU A 338 6.94 -2.91 -13.84
C GLU A 338 7.56 -1.51 -13.80
N GLN A 339 7.02 -0.62 -12.95
CA GLN A 339 7.54 0.73 -12.80
C GLN A 339 8.95 0.77 -12.20
N TYR A 340 9.23 -0.06 -11.19
CA TYR A 340 10.58 -0.14 -10.61
C TYR A 340 11.58 -0.76 -11.59
N ARG A 341 11.17 -1.77 -12.35
CA ARG A 341 11.98 -2.34 -13.43
C ARG A 341 12.30 -1.29 -14.50
N ALA A 342 11.31 -0.52 -14.94
CA ALA A 342 11.54 0.58 -15.86
C ALA A 342 12.53 1.61 -15.30
N ASN A 343 12.49 1.88 -13.99
CA ASN A 343 13.45 2.77 -13.34
C ASN A 343 14.87 2.20 -13.31
N ALA A 344 15.03 0.90 -13.05
CA ALA A 344 16.33 0.24 -13.12
C ALA A 344 16.93 0.33 -14.54
N LEU A 345 16.10 0.11 -15.58
CA LEU A 345 16.52 0.26 -16.99
C LEU A 345 16.91 1.72 -17.30
N ARG A 346 16.18 2.71 -16.78
CA ARG A 346 16.51 4.14 -16.93
C ARG A 346 17.88 4.48 -16.34
N ARG A 347 18.20 3.96 -15.16
CA ARG A 347 19.49 4.19 -14.49
C ARG A 347 20.64 3.52 -15.25
N ALA A 348 20.45 2.28 -15.69
CA ALA A 348 21.45 1.60 -16.53
C ALA A 348 21.72 2.36 -17.82
N GLU A 349 20.70 2.98 -18.42
CA GLU A 349 20.87 3.82 -19.60
C GLU A 349 21.57 5.14 -19.27
N GLN A 350 21.22 5.77 -18.14
CA GLN A 350 21.85 7.03 -17.69
C GLN A 350 23.36 6.91 -17.59
N SER A 351 23.87 5.76 -17.12
CA SER A 351 25.32 5.53 -16.99
C SER A 351 26.08 5.53 -18.33
N ARG A 352 25.38 5.46 -19.47
CA ARG A 352 25.96 5.50 -20.81
C ARG A 352 26.17 6.92 -21.36
N PHE A 353 25.55 7.92 -20.71
CA PHE A 353 25.63 9.31 -21.12
C PHE A 353 26.59 10.07 -20.20
N ALA A 354 27.43 10.90 -20.78
CA ALA A 354 28.32 11.80 -20.03
C ALA A 354 27.60 13.11 -19.62
N ASP A 355 26.54 13.48 -20.37
CA ASP A 355 25.74 14.70 -20.17
C ASP A 355 24.31 14.33 -19.78
N LEU A 356 23.81 14.97 -18.71
CA LEU A 356 22.45 14.76 -18.22
C LEU A 356 21.39 15.23 -19.23
N ASP A 357 21.63 16.32 -19.92
CA ASP A 357 20.65 16.86 -20.87
C ASP A 357 20.51 15.94 -22.10
N GLU A 358 21.61 15.38 -22.61
CA GLU A 358 21.55 14.35 -23.67
C GLU A 358 20.77 13.11 -23.22
N TYR A 359 20.99 12.66 -21.99
CA TYR A 359 20.23 11.56 -21.41
C TYR A 359 18.72 11.89 -21.33
N LEU A 360 18.35 13.07 -20.81
CA LEU A 360 16.95 13.48 -20.71
C LEU A 360 16.26 13.54 -22.09
N TYR A 361 16.95 14.07 -23.11
CA TYR A 361 16.45 14.05 -24.50
C TYR A 361 16.23 12.61 -25.01
N SER A 362 17.10 11.68 -24.66
CA SER A 362 17.00 10.28 -25.08
C SER A 362 15.78 9.56 -24.48
N LEU A 363 15.22 10.05 -23.39
CA LEU A 363 14.10 9.44 -22.70
C LEU A 363 12.73 9.72 -23.36
N ASP A 364 12.61 10.78 -24.18
CA ASP A 364 11.35 11.24 -24.78
C ASP A 364 10.25 11.44 -23.71
N ILE A 365 10.57 12.24 -22.68
CA ILE A 365 9.69 12.43 -21.51
C ILE A 365 8.44 13.20 -21.92
N GLN A 366 7.27 12.58 -21.68
CA GLN A 366 5.95 13.19 -21.83
C GLN A 366 5.42 13.58 -20.46
N ILE A 367 4.96 14.82 -20.32
CA ILE A 367 4.37 15.35 -19.09
C ILE A 367 2.97 15.87 -19.40
N ASP A 368 1.95 15.20 -18.89
CA ASP A 368 0.57 15.67 -18.97
C ASP A 368 0.21 16.37 -17.66
N VAL A 369 -0.17 17.64 -17.72
CA VAL A 369 -0.68 18.42 -16.59
C VAL A 369 -2.20 18.49 -16.69
N LEU A 370 -2.87 17.96 -15.66
CA LEU A 370 -4.34 17.83 -15.62
C LEU A 370 -4.89 18.54 -14.38
N PRO A 371 -6.03 19.24 -14.47
CA PRO A 371 -6.78 19.65 -13.29
C PRO A 371 -7.31 18.42 -12.55
N ALA A 372 -7.53 18.55 -11.25
CA ALA A 372 -8.19 17.51 -10.47
C ALA A 372 -9.64 17.32 -10.94
N ASP A 373 -10.04 16.06 -11.14
CA ASP A 373 -11.37 15.63 -11.52
C ASP A 373 -11.77 14.35 -10.75
N GLU A 374 -12.99 13.88 -10.91
CA GLU A 374 -13.52 12.69 -10.24
C GLU A 374 -12.70 11.41 -10.53
N HIS A 375 -12.00 11.32 -11.67
CA HIS A 375 -11.22 10.14 -12.08
C HIS A 375 -9.83 10.11 -11.44
N ASN A 376 -9.18 11.29 -11.29
CA ASN A 376 -7.82 11.38 -10.74
C ASN A 376 -7.78 11.72 -9.25
N LEU A 377 -8.88 12.20 -8.67
CA LEU A 377 -9.02 12.61 -7.28
C LEU A 377 -8.66 11.51 -6.26
N PRO A 378 -9.07 10.23 -6.43
CA PRO A 378 -8.63 9.15 -5.52
C PRO A 378 -7.11 8.99 -5.49
N ARG A 379 -6.47 9.17 -6.64
CA ARG A 379 -5.01 9.06 -6.75
C ARG A 379 -4.30 10.26 -6.14
N ILE A 380 -4.81 11.47 -6.33
CA ILE A 380 -4.28 12.69 -5.71
C ILE A 380 -4.31 12.55 -4.18
N ALA A 381 -5.46 12.17 -3.61
CA ALA A 381 -5.59 11.93 -2.18
C ALA A 381 -4.61 10.86 -1.67
N GLN A 382 -4.51 9.72 -2.37
CA GLN A 382 -3.54 8.66 -2.01
C GLN A 382 -2.09 9.18 -2.00
N MET A 383 -1.72 10.04 -2.93
CA MET A 383 -0.36 10.60 -2.98
C MET A 383 -0.06 11.46 -1.75
N THR A 384 -1.01 12.28 -1.27
CA THR A 384 -0.80 13.07 -0.04
C THR A 384 -0.55 12.17 1.17
N GLN A 385 -1.19 10.99 1.23
CA GLN A 385 -1.04 10.04 2.34
C GLN A 385 0.29 9.27 2.30
N LYS A 386 0.84 8.98 1.10
CA LYS A 386 1.98 8.06 0.94
C LYS A 386 3.32 8.75 0.64
N THR A 387 3.32 10.02 0.24
CA THR A 387 4.55 10.74 -0.18
C THR A 387 5.18 11.50 0.98
N ASN A 388 6.46 11.22 1.26
CA ASN A 388 7.20 11.83 2.37
C ASN A 388 8.50 12.52 1.93
N GLN A 389 9.21 11.99 0.91
CA GLN A 389 10.53 12.46 0.51
C GLN A 389 10.46 13.79 -0.26
N PHE A 390 9.60 13.84 -1.27
CA PHE A 390 9.33 15.09 -1.97
C PHE A 390 7.91 15.56 -1.62
N ASN A 391 7.79 16.21 -0.48
CA ASN A 391 6.56 16.83 0.01
C ASN A 391 6.97 18.00 0.91
N LEU A 392 6.66 19.21 0.48
CA LEU A 392 7.22 20.42 1.07
C LEU A 392 6.53 20.83 2.38
N THR A 393 5.25 20.46 2.57
CA THR A 393 4.47 20.80 3.78
C THR A 393 3.96 19.58 4.54
N THR A 394 3.93 18.40 3.90
CA THR A 394 3.42 17.12 4.44
C THR A 394 1.94 17.14 4.87
N HIS A 395 1.15 18.08 4.32
CA HIS A 395 -0.29 18.04 4.49
C HIS A 395 -0.87 16.75 3.88
N ARG A 396 -1.88 16.18 4.54
CA ARG A 396 -2.49 14.93 4.14
C ARG A 396 -3.97 15.12 3.98
N TYR A 397 -4.49 14.72 2.84
CA TYR A 397 -5.88 14.91 2.48
C TYR A 397 -6.52 13.58 2.12
N THR A 398 -7.71 13.36 2.66
CA THR A 398 -8.64 12.33 2.19
C THR A 398 -9.26 12.78 0.87
N GLN A 399 -9.90 11.86 0.17
CA GLN A 399 -10.61 12.19 -1.07
C GLN A 399 -11.71 13.24 -0.84
N ALA A 400 -12.45 13.13 0.27
CA ALA A 400 -13.49 14.09 0.63
C ALA A 400 -12.91 15.49 0.92
N GLU A 401 -11.78 15.58 1.59
CA GLU A 401 -11.12 16.86 1.85
C GLU A 401 -10.54 17.49 0.58
N VAL A 402 -10.05 16.70 -0.37
CA VAL A 402 -9.64 17.22 -1.69
C VAL A 402 -10.85 17.81 -2.42
N GLN A 403 -11.99 17.08 -2.45
CA GLN A 403 -13.22 17.58 -3.06
C GLN A 403 -13.72 18.87 -2.38
N GLN A 404 -13.70 18.92 -1.06
CA GLN A 404 -14.11 20.11 -0.31
C GLN A 404 -13.27 21.34 -0.67
N ARG A 405 -11.97 21.17 -0.93
CA ARG A 405 -11.09 22.27 -1.37
C ARG A 405 -11.42 22.74 -2.78
N LEU A 406 -11.68 21.81 -3.69
CA LEU A 406 -12.15 22.13 -5.04
C LEU A 406 -13.46 22.92 -5.00
N ASP A 407 -14.42 22.50 -4.17
CA ASP A 407 -15.70 23.17 -3.97
C ASP A 407 -15.53 24.57 -3.33
N ALA A 408 -14.47 24.76 -2.53
CA ALA A 408 -14.09 26.05 -1.95
C ALA A 408 -13.30 26.97 -2.94
N GLY A 409 -13.08 26.52 -4.18
CA GLY A 409 -12.43 27.30 -5.23
C GLY A 409 -10.90 27.15 -5.28
N TRP A 410 -10.33 26.17 -4.59
CA TRP A 410 -8.91 25.88 -4.75
C TRP A 410 -8.63 25.28 -6.12
N LEU A 411 -7.41 25.52 -6.62
CA LEU A 411 -6.93 24.90 -7.85
C LEU A 411 -6.04 23.72 -7.48
N VAL A 412 -6.35 22.55 -8.01
CA VAL A 412 -5.53 21.36 -7.80
C VAL A 412 -5.13 20.79 -9.15
N TYR A 413 -3.84 20.68 -9.39
CA TYR A 413 -3.31 20.07 -10.60
C TYR A 413 -2.55 18.80 -10.25
N CYS A 414 -2.63 17.82 -11.13
CA CYS A 414 -1.81 16.62 -11.08
C CYS A 414 -0.99 16.49 -12.37
N MET A 415 0.10 15.71 -12.25
CA MET A 415 1.03 15.46 -13.33
C MET A 415 1.13 13.96 -13.59
N ARG A 416 0.87 13.53 -14.84
CA ARG A 416 1.16 12.19 -15.35
C ARG A 416 2.44 12.23 -16.16
N VAL A 417 3.33 11.28 -15.93
CA VAL A 417 4.63 11.21 -16.60
C VAL A 417 4.79 9.85 -17.26
N SER A 418 5.19 9.86 -18.53
CA SER A 418 5.63 8.69 -19.27
C SER A 418 6.91 8.97 -20.04
N ASP A 419 7.65 7.94 -20.36
CA ASP A 419 8.84 7.98 -21.21
C ASP A 419 8.96 6.69 -22.03
N ARG A 420 10.00 6.55 -22.85
CA ARG A 420 10.21 5.36 -23.70
C ARG A 420 10.27 4.02 -22.95
N PHE A 421 10.49 4.03 -21.63
CA PHE A 421 10.54 2.82 -20.81
C PHE A 421 9.19 2.48 -20.16
N GLY A 422 8.22 3.39 -20.18
CA GLY A 422 6.88 3.14 -19.70
C GLY A 422 6.17 4.33 -19.09
N ASP A 423 4.92 4.09 -18.70
CA ASP A 423 4.05 5.07 -18.05
C ASP A 423 4.22 4.97 -16.52
N SER A 424 4.61 6.08 -15.91
CA SER A 424 4.73 6.18 -14.44
C SER A 424 3.41 6.57 -13.76
N GLY A 425 2.36 6.84 -14.53
CA GLY A 425 1.06 7.29 -14.04
C GLY A 425 1.10 8.69 -13.43
N ILE A 426 0.14 9.00 -12.57
CA ILE A 426 0.12 10.27 -11.82
C ILE A 426 1.21 10.23 -10.76
N THR A 427 2.18 11.14 -10.89
CA THR A 427 3.42 11.16 -10.12
C THR A 427 3.69 12.48 -9.40
N GLY A 428 2.89 13.51 -9.63
CA GLY A 428 2.98 14.79 -8.94
C GLY A 428 1.62 15.43 -8.75
N THR A 429 1.48 16.23 -7.71
CA THR A 429 0.30 17.08 -7.50
C THR A 429 0.68 18.36 -6.77
N VAL A 430 -0.06 19.44 -7.06
CA VAL A 430 0.04 20.73 -6.40
C VAL A 430 -1.34 21.22 -6.01
N PHE A 431 -1.47 21.70 -4.78
CA PHE A 431 -2.68 22.31 -4.24
C PHE A 431 -2.42 23.82 -4.09
N LEU A 432 -3.30 24.61 -4.62
CA LEU A 432 -3.17 26.06 -4.74
C LEU A 432 -4.39 26.73 -4.12
N GLU A 433 -4.16 27.47 -3.07
CA GLU A 433 -5.19 28.25 -2.37
C GLU A 433 -5.19 29.68 -2.93
N PRO A 434 -6.30 30.17 -3.52
CA PRO A 434 -6.44 31.57 -3.90
C PRO A 434 -6.39 32.48 -2.67
N VAL A 435 -5.58 33.57 -2.74
CA VAL A 435 -5.41 34.53 -1.66
C VAL A 435 -5.70 35.95 -2.21
N GLY A 436 -6.79 36.57 -1.74
CA GLY A 436 -7.26 37.83 -2.27
C GLY A 436 -7.68 37.72 -3.75
N GLU A 437 -7.47 38.79 -4.54
CA GLU A 437 -7.92 38.86 -5.95
C GLU A 437 -6.89 38.28 -6.93
N THR A 438 -5.60 38.42 -6.63
CA THR A 438 -4.51 38.07 -7.57
C THR A 438 -3.40 37.21 -6.95
N GLY A 439 -3.51 36.89 -5.68
CA GLY A 439 -2.54 36.02 -4.97
C GLY A 439 -2.95 34.58 -5.01
N VAL A 440 -1.96 33.71 -4.91
CA VAL A 440 -2.15 32.26 -4.75
C VAL A 440 -1.06 31.67 -3.86
N ASN A 441 -1.42 30.76 -2.96
CA ASN A 441 -0.49 30.05 -2.09
C ASN A 441 -0.36 28.58 -2.49
N ILE A 442 0.86 28.06 -2.59
CA ILE A 442 1.10 26.62 -2.68
C ILE A 442 0.94 26.01 -1.27
N ASP A 443 -0.22 25.42 -0.99
CA ASP A 443 -0.48 24.70 0.25
C ASP A 443 0.29 23.37 0.31
N THR A 444 0.29 22.63 -0.79
CA THR A 444 0.94 21.34 -0.90
C THR A 444 1.54 21.14 -2.28
N LEU A 445 2.81 20.79 -2.32
CA LEU A 445 3.50 20.31 -3.52
C LEU A 445 4.21 19.00 -3.19
N LEU A 446 3.86 17.95 -3.92
CA LEU A 446 4.48 16.65 -3.71
C LEU A 446 4.68 15.87 -5.02
N LEU A 447 5.76 15.08 -5.05
CA LEU A 447 6.10 14.24 -6.18
C LEU A 447 6.51 12.84 -5.71
N SER A 448 6.16 11.84 -6.51
CA SER A 448 6.60 10.46 -6.30
C SER A 448 8.12 10.33 -6.46
N CYS A 449 8.76 9.57 -5.59
CA CYS A 449 10.20 9.30 -5.66
C CYS A 449 10.66 8.68 -7.01
N ARG A 450 9.74 8.10 -7.78
CA ARG A 450 10.01 7.45 -9.07
C ARG A 450 10.52 8.37 -10.18
N ILE A 451 10.21 9.66 -10.08
CA ILE A 451 10.54 10.65 -11.12
C ILE A 451 11.60 11.66 -10.69
N LEU A 452 12.05 11.62 -9.44
CA LEU A 452 13.02 12.58 -8.90
C LEU A 452 14.38 12.49 -9.63
N GLY A 453 15.11 13.62 -9.63
CA GLY A 453 16.44 13.73 -10.22
C GLY A 453 16.46 13.93 -11.73
N LYS A 454 15.30 14.19 -12.36
CA LYS A 454 15.17 14.45 -13.79
C LYS A 454 14.75 15.89 -14.11
N GLY A 455 14.59 16.77 -13.12
CA GLY A 455 14.12 18.15 -13.28
C GLY A 455 12.65 18.26 -13.71
N ILE A 456 11.87 17.18 -13.62
CA ILE A 456 10.44 17.15 -13.97
C ILE A 456 9.65 18.00 -12.98
N GLU A 457 10.10 18.07 -11.71
CA GLU A 457 9.54 18.91 -10.67
C GLU A 457 9.50 20.40 -11.06
N ASP A 458 10.59 20.90 -11.59
CA ASP A 458 10.70 22.28 -12.06
C ASP A 458 9.79 22.53 -13.27
N ALA A 459 9.77 21.59 -14.23
CA ALA A 459 8.93 21.64 -15.42
C ALA A 459 7.43 21.68 -15.07
N PHE A 460 7.00 20.86 -14.11
CA PHE A 460 5.64 20.82 -13.64
C PHE A 460 5.22 22.14 -13.00
N VAL A 461 5.98 22.64 -12.01
CA VAL A 461 5.63 23.88 -11.31
C VAL A 461 5.66 25.07 -12.26
N LYS A 462 6.66 25.19 -13.15
CA LYS A 462 6.72 26.25 -14.16
C LYS A 462 5.54 26.20 -15.14
N THR A 463 5.07 25.01 -15.50
CA THR A 463 3.85 24.87 -16.34
C THR A 463 2.64 25.42 -15.59
N VAL A 464 2.46 25.04 -14.33
CA VAL A 464 1.36 25.54 -13.49
C VAL A 464 1.44 27.05 -13.30
N LEU A 465 2.64 27.62 -13.07
CA LEU A 465 2.84 29.06 -12.96
C LEU A 465 2.46 29.81 -14.25
N ASN A 466 2.74 29.24 -15.41
CA ASN A 466 2.30 29.80 -16.69
C ASN A 466 0.78 29.80 -16.84
N LEU A 467 0.08 28.74 -16.34
CA LEU A 467 -1.39 28.69 -16.30
C LEU A 467 -1.94 29.78 -15.36
N LEU A 468 -1.45 29.85 -14.13
CA LEU A 468 -1.86 30.84 -13.13
C LEU A 468 -1.71 32.28 -13.67
N ARG A 469 -0.60 32.55 -14.38
CA ARG A 469 -0.38 33.86 -15.04
C ARG A 469 -1.45 34.18 -16.07
N LEU A 470 -1.87 33.19 -16.88
CA LEU A 470 -2.94 33.35 -17.87
C LEU A 470 -4.29 33.58 -17.19
N ASP A 471 -4.54 32.94 -16.05
CA ASP A 471 -5.74 33.12 -15.25
C ASP A 471 -5.77 34.43 -14.44
N GLY A 472 -4.70 35.23 -14.50
CA GLY A 472 -4.66 36.57 -13.92
C GLY A 472 -4.00 36.65 -12.55
N TYR A 473 -3.47 35.57 -12.01
CA TYR A 473 -2.69 35.60 -10.76
C TYR A 473 -1.37 36.34 -10.96
N ARG A 474 -0.91 37.05 -9.92
CA ARG A 474 0.26 37.94 -9.98
C ARG A 474 1.26 37.70 -8.85
N GLU A 475 0.87 37.03 -7.79
CA GLU A 475 1.71 36.77 -6.63
C GLU A 475 1.57 35.30 -6.20
N LEU A 476 2.71 34.65 -5.94
CA LEU A 476 2.80 33.29 -5.41
C LEU A 476 3.43 33.32 -4.03
N THR A 477 2.83 32.66 -3.08
CA THR A 477 3.46 32.32 -1.81
C THR A 477 3.55 30.80 -1.63
N ALA A 478 4.46 30.34 -0.77
CA ALA A 478 4.63 28.93 -0.48
C ALA A 478 5.36 28.72 0.84
N ASP A 479 5.11 27.59 1.49
CA ASP A 479 5.78 27.19 2.73
C ASP A 479 6.62 25.93 2.53
N TYR A 480 7.76 25.87 3.22
CA TYR A 480 8.51 24.65 3.44
C TYR A 480 8.49 24.32 4.94
N LEU A 481 7.95 23.15 5.28
CA LEU A 481 7.89 22.62 6.64
C LEU A 481 8.85 21.42 6.77
N PRO A 482 9.96 21.54 7.52
CA PRO A 482 10.96 20.50 7.60
C PRO A 482 10.45 19.26 8.33
N THR A 483 10.84 18.09 7.84
CA THR A 483 10.59 16.80 8.49
C THR A 483 11.84 15.93 8.42
N ALA A 484 11.86 14.82 9.15
CA ALA A 484 12.97 13.86 9.10
C ALA A 484 13.19 13.23 7.70
N LYS A 485 12.23 13.37 6.77
CA LYS A 485 12.26 12.68 5.46
C LYS A 485 12.29 13.59 4.24
N ASN A 486 12.00 14.90 4.39
CA ASN A 486 11.91 15.83 3.25
C ASN A 486 13.09 16.80 3.12
N GLY A 487 14.18 16.60 3.83
CA GLY A 487 15.35 17.49 3.81
C GLY A 487 15.93 17.74 2.40
N GLN A 488 15.78 16.80 1.48
CA GLN A 488 16.21 16.96 0.08
C GLN A 488 15.43 18.02 -0.71
N THR A 489 14.28 18.51 -0.20
CA THR A 489 13.45 19.54 -0.84
C THR A 489 13.62 20.92 -0.22
N ALA A 490 14.51 21.08 0.76
CA ALA A 490 14.67 22.30 1.54
C ALA A 490 15.10 23.53 0.74
N ASP A 491 15.72 23.32 -0.44
CA ASP A 491 16.18 24.36 -1.37
C ASP A 491 15.33 24.46 -2.65
N PHE A 492 14.23 23.70 -2.73
CA PHE A 492 13.44 23.62 -3.96
C PHE A 492 12.90 25.00 -4.40
N TYR A 493 12.30 25.74 -3.49
CA TYR A 493 11.78 27.07 -3.80
C TYR A 493 12.88 28.10 -4.07
N ASP A 494 14.06 27.97 -3.42
CA ASP A 494 15.25 28.78 -3.73
C ASP A 494 15.69 28.53 -5.19
N ARG A 495 15.76 27.26 -5.63
CA ARG A 495 16.11 26.88 -7.01
C ARG A 495 15.06 27.32 -8.03
N LEU A 496 13.79 27.39 -7.63
CA LEU A 496 12.69 27.89 -8.47
C LEU A 496 12.77 29.43 -8.65
N GLY A 497 13.59 30.13 -7.86
CA GLY A 497 13.78 31.59 -7.90
C GLY A 497 12.83 32.36 -6.97
N MET A 498 12.21 31.69 -6.00
CA MET A 498 11.42 32.37 -4.97
C MET A 498 12.32 33.04 -3.94
N THR A 499 11.83 34.14 -3.36
CA THR A 499 12.52 34.84 -2.26
C THR A 499 12.04 34.28 -0.91
N CYS A 500 12.96 33.80 -0.08
CA CYS A 500 12.64 33.44 1.30
C CYS A 500 12.41 34.73 2.09
N VAL A 501 11.19 34.94 2.57
CA VAL A 501 10.79 36.17 3.30
C VAL A 501 10.84 35.99 4.81
N ASP A 502 10.75 34.74 5.30
CA ASP A 502 10.86 34.42 6.73
C ASP A 502 11.41 33.00 6.92
N THR A 503 12.15 32.82 8.02
CA THR A 503 12.65 31.51 8.47
C THR A 503 12.44 31.39 9.97
N GLN A 504 11.68 30.38 10.39
CA GLN A 504 11.35 30.14 11.80
C GLN A 504 12.46 29.34 12.51
N GLU A 505 12.44 29.32 13.85
CA GLU A 505 13.43 28.61 14.67
C GLU A 505 13.43 27.08 14.45
N ASP A 506 12.32 26.49 14.07
CA ASP A 506 12.16 25.08 13.75
C ASP A 506 12.61 24.71 12.33
N GLY A 507 13.06 25.72 11.54
CA GLY A 507 13.53 25.57 10.18
C GLY A 507 12.44 25.67 9.12
N ALA A 508 11.20 26.00 9.48
CA ALA A 508 10.15 26.34 8.53
C ALA A 508 10.49 27.63 7.79
N LYS A 509 10.22 27.67 6.48
CA LYS A 509 10.52 28.81 5.62
C LYS A 509 9.28 29.24 4.89
N HIS A 510 9.09 30.56 4.80
CA HIS A 510 8.05 31.16 3.99
C HIS A 510 8.66 31.85 2.76
N TYR A 511 8.07 31.61 1.59
CA TYR A 511 8.56 32.10 0.30
C TYR A 511 7.53 32.95 -0.43
N SER A 512 8.00 33.90 -1.22
CA SER A 512 7.16 34.71 -2.11
C SER A 512 7.88 34.96 -3.43
N MET A 513 7.11 35.06 -4.52
CA MET A 513 7.60 35.53 -5.82
C MET A 513 6.47 36.17 -6.64
N PRO A 514 6.79 37.19 -7.49
CA PRO A 514 5.83 37.70 -8.45
C PRO A 514 5.68 36.76 -9.66
N ILE A 515 4.45 36.61 -10.16
CA ILE A 515 4.15 35.85 -11.39
C ILE A 515 4.14 36.84 -12.58
N ASN A 516 5.32 37.34 -12.99
CA ASN A 516 5.43 38.47 -13.92
C ASN A 516 5.85 38.11 -15.35
N GLY A 517 6.30 36.92 -15.63
CA GLY A 517 6.87 36.54 -16.93
C GLY A 517 6.46 35.13 -17.37
N ILE A 518 6.99 34.74 -18.51
CA ILE A 518 6.91 33.34 -18.95
C ILE A 518 8.00 32.58 -18.24
N PHE A 519 7.62 31.51 -17.55
CA PHE A 519 8.56 30.59 -16.92
C PHE A 519 9.07 29.59 -17.96
N GLU A 520 10.35 29.77 -18.36
CA GLU A 520 10.97 28.91 -19.37
C GLU A 520 11.15 27.47 -18.83
N ILE A 521 10.81 26.52 -19.68
CA ILE A 521 10.92 25.08 -19.40
C ILE A 521 11.93 24.50 -20.40
N LYS A 522 12.74 23.55 -19.95
CA LYS A 522 13.69 22.86 -20.82
C LYS A 522 12.96 22.14 -21.96
N ASN A 523 13.51 22.20 -23.15
CA ASN A 523 12.91 21.59 -24.38
C ASN A 523 13.09 20.07 -24.46
N CYS A 524 13.70 19.44 -23.46
CA CYS A 524 13.77 17.98 -23.38
C CYS A 524 12.46 17.32 -22.88
N TYR A 525 11.46 18.12 -22.52
CA TYR A 525 10.14 17.63 -22.08
C TYR A 525 9.06 17.96 -23.11
N ASN A 526 8.21 16.97 -23.41
CA ASN A 526 6.99 17.15 -24.19
C ASN A 526 5.82 17.38 -23.22
N ILE A 527 5.40 18.65 -23.06
CA ILE A 527 4.38 19.02 -22.07
C ILE A 527 3.04 19.23 -22.76
N ARG A 528 1.99 18.62 -22.22
CA ARG A 528 0.60 18.84 -22.62
C ARG A 528 -0.20 19.29 -21.40
N VAL A 529 -1.04 20.30 -21.58
CA VAL A 529 -2.05 20.71 -20.60
C VAL A 529 -3.39 20.23 -21.13
N LEU A 530 -4.09 19.41 -20.35
CA LEU A 530 -5.30 18.72 -20.76
C LEU A 530 -6.51 19.18 -19.96
#